data_79127afa33957d6e795b7cd7f3cf9e18
#
_entry.id   79127afa33957d6e795b7cd7f3cf9e18
#
_cell.length_a   1.000
_cell.length_b   1.000
_cell.length_c   1.000
_cell.angle_alpha   90.00
_cell.angle_beta   90.00
_cell.angle_gamma   90.00
#
_symmetry.space_group_name_H-M   'P 1'
#
loop_
_entity.id
_entity.type
_entity.pdbx_description
1 polymer ?
#
loop_
_entity_poly.entity_id
_entity_poly.type
_entity_poly.pdbx_seq_one_letter_code
_entity_poly.pdbx_strand_id
1 'polypeptide(L)'
;MVMLAIVYLLGILFCSTGNGAYAFAGTISAFGICFKLVKQGSWKRLLVWSLALLMVFSASCLRYRHESAKREAYLTQIYDGETISVWGEIYKKEYKNGSYNVYISKSAVDFGKGIVPCNDILVYLSSDDYSIGDILKIDGKFKAFAVASNEGEFDLRQFYLSQKIDMAVKGEKCSVLADGGFSIGSFCYGE
;
A
#
# COMPACT_ATOMS: atom_id res chain seq x y z
N MET A 1 9.75 24.34 1.48
CA MET A 1 9.69 22.88 1.21
C MET A 1 8.95 22.12 2.32
N VAL A 2 9.36 22.21 3.59
CA VAL A 2 8.74 21.46 4.71
C VAL A 2 7.22 21.65 4.81
N MET A 3 6.73 22.87 4.68
CA MET A 3 5.29 23.18 4.74
C MET A 3 4.46 22.52 3.65
N LEU A 4 4.97 22.43 2.42
CA LEU A 4 4.28 21.74 1.35
C LEU A 4 4.17 20.23 1.61
N ALA A 5 5.22 19.64 2.20
CA ALA A 5 5.21 18.25 2.63
C ALA A 5 4.18 17.99 3.73
N ILE A 6 4.07 18.88 4.72
CA ILE A 6 3.07 18.78 5.79
C ILE A 6 1.65 18.84 5.22
N VAL A 7 1.35 19.78 4.34
CA VAL A 7 0.03 19.91 3.72
C VAL A 7 -0.30 18.67 2.86
N TYR A 8 0.69 18.13 2.16
CA TYR A 8 0.54 16.90 1.38
C TYR A 8 0.19 15.70 2.29
N LEU A 9 0.92 15.51 3.40
CA LEU A 9 0.64 14.45 4.38
C LEU A 9 -0.74 14.61 5.03
N LEU A 10 -1.14 15.83 5.39
CA LEU A 10 -2.46 16.10 5.94
C LEU A 10 -3.58 15.77 4.95
N GLY A 11 -3.37 15.99 3.65
CA GLY A 11 -4.32 15.59 2.61
C GLY A 11 -4.49 14.08 2.52
N ILE A 12 -3.39 13.30 2.61
CA ILE A 12 -3.43 11.85 2.64
C ILE A 12 -4.18 11.35 3.90
N LEU A 13 -3.84 11.88 5.08
CA LEU A 13 -4.46 11.51 6.35
C LEU A 13 -5.96 11.84 6.37
N PHE A 14 -6.36 12.97 5.82
CA PHE A 14 -7.78 13.31 5.66
C PHE A 14 -8.52 12.27 4.81
N CYS A 15 -7.96 11.90 3.67
CA CYS A 15 -8.61 10.94 2.78
C CYS A 15 -8.60 9.51 3.35
N SER A 16 -7.57 9.12 4.12
CA SER A 16 -7.45 7.76 4.67
C SER A 16 -8.38 7.52 5.86
N THR A 17 -8.56 8.53 6.71
CA THR A 17 -9.34 8.39 7.95
C THR A 17 -10.75 8.96 7.84
N GLY A 18 -11.03 9.79 6.83
CA GLY A 18 -12.27 10.57 6.73
C GLY A 18 -12.43 11.63 7.83
N ASN A 19 -11.43 11.79 8.70
CA ASN A 19 -11.53 12.68 9.84
C ASN A 19 -11.27 14.14 9.45
N GLY A 20 -12.28 14.97 9.57
CA GLY A 20 -12.23 16.41 9.27
C GLY A 20 -11.17 17.19 10.07
N ALA A 21 -10.67 16.65 11.19
CA ALA A 21 -9.62 17.28 11.98
C ALA A 21 -8.33 17.51 11.17
N TYR A 22 -7.98 16.59 10.25
CA TYR A 22 -6.80 16.75 9.39
C TYR A 22 -6.99 17.82 8.31
N ALA A 23 -8.21 17.96 7.78
CA ALA A 23 -8.54 19.06 6.88
C ALA A 23 -8.47 20.40 7.63
N PHE A 24 -8.99 20.44 8.85
CA PHE A 24 -8.94 21.63 9.73
C PHE A 24 -7.51 22.01 10.11
N ALA A 25 -6.66 21.04 10.49
CA ALA A 25 -5.24 21.29 10.75
C ALA A 25 -4.50 21.82 9.52
N GLY A 26 -4.83 21.30 8.33
CA GLY A 26 -4.29 21.78 7.05
C GLY A 26 -4.69 23.24 6.77
N THR A 27 -5.95 23.60 7.03
CA THR A 27 -6.45 24.98 6.84
C THR A 27 -5.82 25.95 7.85
N ILE A 28 -5.65 25.56 9.11
CA ILE A 28 -4.98 26.39 10.13
C ILE A 28 -3.52 26.65 9.74
N SER A 29 -2.81 25.61 9.28
CA SER A 29 -1.42 25.75 8.83
C SER A 29 -1.30 26.69 7.63
N ALA A 30 -2.21 26.57 6.66
CA ALA A 30 -2.29 27.48 5.52
C ALA A 30 -2.58 28.93 5.97
N PHE A 31 -3.52 29.11 6.92
CA PHE A 31 -3.87 30.42 7.45
C PHE A 31 -2.70 31.10 8.18
N GLY A 32 -1.92 30.34 8.96
CA GLY A 32 -0.72 30.85 9.63
C GLY A 32 0.34 31.41 8.65
N ILE A 33 0.53 30.71 7.52
CA ILE A 33 1.43 31.17 6.43
C ILE A 33 0.86 32.42 5.78
N CYS A 34 -0.43 32.43 5.49
CA CYS A 34 -1.11 33.59 4.92
C CYS A 34 -0.98 34.81 5.79
N PHE A 35 -1.18 34.67 7.11
CA PHE A 35 -1.06 35.75 8.08
C PHE A 35 0.36 36.36 8.11
N LYS A 36 1.40 35.50 8.07
CA LYS A 36 2.79 35.96 8.01
C LYS A 36 3.10 36.74 6.74
N LEU A 37 2.55 36.31 5.59
CA LEU A 37 2.73 36.95 4.29
C LEU A 37 1.98 38.28 4.18
N VAL A 38 0.78 38.40 4.79
CA VAL A 38 0.01 39.66 4.88
C VAL A 38 0.81 40.72 5.64
N LYS A 39 1.46 40.35 6.74
CA LYS A 39 2.28 41.25 7.54
C LYS A 39 3.48 41.83 6.75
N GLN A 40 3.90 41.16 5.67
CA GLN A 40 4.95 41.62 4.74
C GLN A 40 4.42 42.46 3.58
N GLY A 41 3.14 42.78 3.51
CA GLY A 41 2.56 43.71 2.53
C GLY A 41 2.46 43.23 1.09
N SER A 42 2.59 41.92 0.82
CA SER A 42 2.56 41.40 -0.56
C SER A 42 1.37 40.49 -0.85
N TRP A 43 0.22 41.04 -1.14
CA TRP A 43 -1.02 40.35 -1.50
C TRP A 43 -0.86 39.34 -2.66
N LYS A 44 -0.07 39.70 -3.65
CA LYS A 44 0.19 38.79 -4.81
C LYS A 44 0.90 37.51 -4.38
N ARG A 45 1.89 37.59 -3.48
CA ARG A 45 2.58 36.42 -2.96
C ARG A 45 1.65 35.55 -2.11
N LEU A 46 0.75 36.15 -1.36
CA LEU A 46 -0.26 35.45 -0.56
C LEU A 46 -1.18 34.60 -1.43
N LEU A 47 -1.73 35.19 -2.51
CA LEU A 47 -2.58 34.46 -3.45
C LEU A 47 -1.85 33.29 -4.12
N VAL A 48 -0.61 33.49 -4.55
CA VAL A 48 0.20 32.42 -5.17
C VAL A 48 0.44 31.27 -4.19
N TRP A 49 0.82 31.56 -2.94
CA TRP A 49 1.08 30.52 -1.93
C TRP A 49 -0.20 29.80 -1.50
N SER A 50 -1.33 30.48 -1.34
CA SER A 50 -2.60 29.85 -1.01
C SER A 50 -3.07 28.92 -2.12
N LEU A 51 -2.93 29.32 -3.39
CA LEU A 51 -3.25 28.49 -4.53
C LEU A 51 -2.33 27.27 -4.62
N ALA A 52 -1.03 27.45 -4.38
CA ALA A 52 -0.06 26.35 -4.37
C ALA A 52 -0.39 25.31 -3.27
N LEU A 53 -0.73 25.76 -2.06
CA LEU A 53 -1.12 24.86 -0.96
C LEU A 53 -2.41 24.09 -1.28
N LEU A 54 -3.40 24.78 -1.87
CA LEU A 54 -4.65 24.14 -2.29
C LEU A 54 -4.41 23.08 -3.37
N MET A 55 -3.56 23.37 -4.35
CA MET A 55 -3.20 22.41 -5.40
C MET A 55 -2.48 21.19 -4.82
N VAL A 56 -1.53 21.37 -3.89
CA VAL A 56 -0.82 20.26 -3.26
C VAL A 56 -1.77 19.39 -2.45
N PHE A 57 -2.67 20.00 -1.68
CA PHE A 57 -3.68 19.26 -0.91
C PHE A 57 -4.62 18.47 -1.84
N SER A 58 -5.15 19.10 -2.88
CA SER A 58 -6.03 18.45 -3.84
C SER A 58 -5.34 17.31 -4.58
N ALA A 59 -4.08 17.51 -5.00
CA ALA A 59 -3.30 16.48 -5.66
C ALA A 59 -3.05 15.27 -4.76
N SER A 60 -2.80 15.48 -3.46
CA SER A 60 -2.64 14.38 -2.50
C SER A 60 -3.92 13.57 -2.32
N CYS A 61 -5.06 14.25 -2.20
CA CYS A 61 -6.37 13.59 -2.11
C CYS A 61 -6.71 12.80 -3.37
N LEU A 62 -6.49 13.38 -4.55
CA LEU A 62 -6.74 12.70 -5.83
C LEU A 62 -5.86 11.47 -6.00
N ARG A 63 -4.57 11.59 -5.68
CA ARG A 63 -3.63 10.46 -5.73
C ARG A 63 -4.06 9.33 -4.80
N TYR A 64 -4.39 9.64 -3.55
CA TYR A 64 -4.83 8.65 -2.58
C TYR A 64 -6.11 7.95 -3.07
N ARG A 65 -7.12 8.70 -3.51
CA ARG A 65 -8.38 8.14 -4.03
C ARG A 65 -8.15 7.26 -5.26
N HIS A 66 -7.27 7.67 -6.15
CA HIS A 66 -6.94 6.88 -7.35
C HIS A 66 -6.28 5.53 -7.00
N GLU A 67 -5.31 5.53 -6.09
CA GLU A 67 -4.65 4.31 -5.63
C GLU A 67 -5.63 3.40 -4.85
N SER A 68 -6.48 3.99 -3.99
CA SER A 68 -7.49 3.24 -3.25
C SER A 68 -8.54 2.63 -4.18
N ALA A 69 -9.02 3.38 -5.17
CA ALA A 69 -10.02 2.90 -6.13
C ALA A 69 -9.48 1.76 -6.99
N LYS A 70 -8.23 1.83 -7.44
CA LYS A 70 -7.59 0.71 -8.15
C LYS A 70 -7.57 -0.56 -7.31
N ARG A 71 -7.19 -0.44 -6.05
CA ARG A 71 -7.13 -1.55 -5.10
C ARG A 71 -8.51 -2.14 -4.83
N GLU A 72 -9.49 -1.31 -4.55
CA GLU A 72 -10.87 -1.76 -4.30
C GLU A 72 -11.46 -2.46 -5.52
N ALA A 73 -11.15 -2.00 -6.73
CA ALA A 73 -11.70 -2.57 -7.96
C ALA A 73 -11.42 -4.08 -8.12
N TYR A 74 -10.30 -4.59 -7.62
CA TYR A 74 -10.02 -6.03 -7.65
C TYR A 74 -10.33 -6.73 -6.33
N LEU A 75 -10.12 -6.09 -5.17
CA LEU A 75 -10.41 -6.73 -3.88
C LEU A 75 -11.90 -6.98 -3.64
N THR A 76 -12.78 -6.13 -4.16
CA THR A 76 -14.25 -6.32 -4.05
C THR A 76 -14.79 -7.47 -4.89
N GLN A 77 -13.99 -7.98 -5.83
CA GLN A 77 -14.40 -9.07 -6.71
C GLN A 77 -14.06 -10.46 -6.17
N ILE A 78 -13.38 -10.54 -5.03
CA ILE A 78 -12.86 -11.78 -4.46
C ILE A 78 -13.48 -12.00 -3.08
N TYR A 79 -13.90 -13.24 -2.84
CA TYR A 79 -14.36 -13.68 -1.53
C TYR A 79 -13.28 -14.44 -0.78
N ASP A 80 -13.28 -14.33 0.55
CA ASP A 80 -12.36 -15.08 1.40
C ASP A 80 -12.48 -16.59 1.15
N GLY A 81 -11.34 -17.26 0.93
CA GLY A 81 -11.29 -18.67 0.57
C GLY A 81 -11.45 -18.99 -0.93
N GLU A 82 -11.68 -18.02 -1.80
CA GLU A 82 -11.74 -18.22 -3.25
C GLU A 82 -10.37 -18.61 -3.81
N THR A 83 -10.36 -19.54 -4.76
CA THR A 83 -9.13 -19.99 -5.41
C THR A 83 -8.69 -18.97 -6.46
N ILE A 84 -7.46 -18.51 -6.35
CA ILE A 84 -6.85 -17.53 -7.24
C ILE A 84 -5.47 -17.99 -7.66
N SER A 85 -5.02 -17.53 -8.83
CA SER A 85 -3.64 -17.70 -9.29
C SER A 85 -2.90 -16.37 -9.17
N VAL A 86 -1.71 -16.41 -8.57
CA VAL A 86 -0.87 -15.21 -8.40
C VAL A 86 0.52 -15.45 -8.97
N TRP A 87 1.11 -14.41 -9.52
CA TRP A 87 2.48 -14.39 -10.04
C TRP A 87 3.26 -13.27 -9.40
N GLY A 88 4.55 -13.46 -9.24
CA GLY A 88 5.45 -12.40 -8.79
C GLY A 88 6.82 -12.89 -8.40
N GLU A 89 7.70 -11.96 -8.10
CA GLU A 89 9.08 -12.17 -7.70
C GLU A 89 9.21 -12.15 -6.17
N ILE A 90 9.85 -13.15 -5.58
CA ILE A 90 10.11 -13.20 -4.14
C ILE A 90 11.15 -12.14 -3.79
N TYR A 91 10.82 -11.22 -2.88
CA TYR A 91 11.79 -10.26 -2.37
C TYR A 91 12.10 -10.44 -0.88
N LYS A 92 11.26 -11.21 -0.14
CA LYS A 92 11.47 -11.44 1.30
C LYS A 92 10.81 -12.75 1.72
N LYS A 93 11.45 -13.44 2.67
CA LYS A 93 10.93 -14.65 3.30
C LYS A 93 11.07 -14.54 4.81
N GLU A 94 10.10 -15.04 5.56
CA GLU A 94 10.12 -15.12 7.02
C GLU A 94 9.50 -16.44 7.46
N TYR A 95 10.13 -17.16 8.36
CA TYR A 95 9.51 -18.31 9.00
C TYR A 95 8.76 -17.87 10.25
N LYS A 96 7.45 -18.14 10.31
CA LYS A 96 6.60 -17.76 11.43
C LYS A 96 5.47 -18.75 11.62
N ASN A 97 5.25 -19.18 12.89
CA ASN A 97 4.14 -20.04 13.26
C ASN A 97 4.05 -21.35 12.44
N GLY A 98 5.17 -21.96 12.08
CA GLY A 98 5.18 -23.23 11.36
C GLY A 98 4.94 -23.13 9.86
N SER A 99 4.93 -21.91 9.30
CA SER A 99 4.80 -21.66 7.86
C SER A 99 5.79 -20.58 7.39
N TYR A 100 6.08 -20.60 6.11
CA TYR A 100 6.90 -19.56 5.47
C TYR A 100 5.99 -18.45 4.96
N ASN A 101 6.23 -17.24 5.46
CA ASN A 101 5.63 -16.02 4.94
C ASN A 101 6.53 -15.53 3.81
N VAL A 102 6.08 -15.68 2.59
CA VAL A 102 6.79 -15.25 1.39
C VAL A 102 6.14 -13.98 0.85
N TYR A 103 6.95 -12.95 0.66
CA TYR A 103 6.50 -11.67 0.14
C TYR A 103 6.91 -11.56 -1.32
N ILE A 104 5.93 -11.37 -2.19
CA ILE A 104 6.13 -11.27 -3.64
C ILE A 104 5.80 -9.89 -4.14
N SER A 105 6.64 -9.37 -5.02
CA SER A 105 6.51 -8.05 -5.66
C SER A 105 6.32 -8.20 -7.16
N LYS A 106 6.06 -7.08 -7.86
CA LYS A 106 5.74 -7.06 -9.30
C LYS A 106 4.62 -8.05 -9.63
N SER A 107 3.62 -8.08 -8.75
CA SER A 107 2.63 -9.14 -8.70
C SER A 107 1.49 -8.93 -9.67
N ALA A 108 0.95 -10.02 -10.16
CA ALA A 108 -0.29 -10.08 -10.91
C ALA A 108 -1.18 -11.18 -10.34
N VAL A 109 -2.47 -11.02 -10.48
CA VAL A 109 -3.47 -11.97 -9.96
C VAL A 109 -4.52 -12.25 -11.02
N ASP A 110 -4.93 -13.50 -11.13
CA ASP A 110 -6.06 -13.93 -11.95
C ASP A 110 -7.16 -14.50 -11.04
N PHE A 111 -8.32 -13.90 -11.15
CA PHE A 111 -9.55 -14.30 -10.45
C PHE A 111 -10.48 -15.11 -11.36
N GLY A 112 -9.98 -15.67 -12.47
CA GLY A 112 -10.81 -16.31 -13.49
C GLY A 112 -11.49 -15.36 -14.47
N LYS A 113 -11.23 -14.06 -14.36
CA LYS A 113 -11.76 -12.99 -15.25
C LYS A 113 -10.67 -12.25 -16.02
N GLY A 114 -9.43 -12.67 -15.87
CA GLY A 114 -8.25 -12.08 -16.48
C GLY A 114 -7.21 -11.64 -15.48
N ILE A 115 -6.00 -11.40 -15.97
CA ILE A 115 -4.83 -11.04 -15.18
C ILE A 115 -4.86 -9.54 -14.87
N VAL A 116 -4.81 -9.22 -13.59
CA VAL A 116 -4.80 -7.83 -13.10
C VAL A 116 -3.50 -7.59 -12.33
N PRO A 117 -2.72 -6.54 -12.67
CA PRO A 117 -1.56 -6.17 -11.88
C PRO A 117 -2.00 -5.65 -10.51
N CYS A 118 -1.30 -6.08 -9.47
CA CYS A 118 -1.54 -5.66 -8.10
C CYS A 118 -0.23 -5.23 -7.42
N ASN A 119 -0.33 -4.70 -6.21
CA ASN A 119 0.84 -4.43 -5.38
C ASN A 119 1.39 -5.75 -4.81
N ASP A 120 2.24 -5.65 -3.79
CA ASP A 120 2.85 -6.81 -3.17
C ASP A 120 1.81 -7.75 -2.54
N ILE A 121 2.11 -9.04 -2.53
CA ILE A 121 1.24 -10.08 -1.99
C ILE A 121 2.01 -10.86 -0.93
N LEU A 122 1.33 -11.18 0.17
CA LEU A 122 1.83 -12.09 1.19
C LEU A 122 1.34 -13.52 0.89
N VAL A 123 2.26 -14.45 0.76
CA VAL A 123 1.93 -15.86 0.50
C VAL A 123 2.37 -16.72 1.68
N TYR A 124 1.47 -17.54 2.18
CA TYR A 124 1.76 -18.56 3.19
C TYR A 124 2.08 -19.88 2.51
N LEU A 125 3.31 -20.36 2.63
CA LEU A 125 3.78 -21.64 2.08
C LEU A 125 4.16 -22.61 3.20
N SER A 126 4.00 -23.90 2.91
CA SER A 126 4.39 -24.96 3.85
C SER A 126 5.83 -25.42 3.66
N SER A 127 6.46 -25.14 2.51
CA SER A 127 7.82 -25.53 2.17
C SER A 127 8.73 -24.33 1.93
N ASP A 128 10.03 -24.54 2.03
CA ASP A 128 11.10 -23.57 1.81
C ASP A 128 11.89 -23.78 0.52
N ASP A 129 11.27 -24.40 -0.47
CA ASP A 129 11.96 -24.82 -1.71
C ASP A 129 12.25 -23.68 -2.69
N TYR A 130 12.00 -22.43 -2.29
CA TYR A 130 12.10 -21.26 -3.16
C TYR A 130 13.08 -20.25 -2.63
N SER A 131 13.81 -19.58 -3.52
CA SER A 131 14.83 -18.58 -3.19
C SER A 131 14.33 -17.14 -3.42
N ILE A 132 14.95 -16.19 -2.73
CA ILE A 132 14.69 -14.76 -3.00
C ILE A 132 15.18 -14.45 -4.42
N GLY A 133 14.32 -13.78 -5.19
CA GLY A 133 14.54 -13.49 -6.61
C GLY A 133 13.79 -14.43 -7.56
N ASP A 134 13.34 -15.61 -7.10
CA ASP A 134 12.55 -16.50 -7.93
C ASP A 134 11.23 -15.88 -8.34
N ILE A 135 10.84 -16.12 -9.58
CA ILE A 135 9.51 -15.75 -10.07
C ILE A 135 8.62 -16.97 -9.95
N LEU A 136 7.60 -16.84 -9.13
CA LEU A 136 6.66 -17.92 -8.85
C LEU A 136 5.31 -17.70 -9.51
N LYS A 137 4.69 -18.81 -9.90
CA LYS A 137 3.24 -18.93 -10.07
C LYS A 137 2.70 -19.75 -8.91
N ILE A 138 1.72 -19.21 -8.20
CA ILE A 138 1.13 -19.80 -7.01
C ILE A 138 -0.37 -19.87 -7.20
N ASP A 139 -0.91 -21.09 -7.14
CA ASP A 139 -2.35 -21.32 -7.06
C ASP A 139 -2.70 -21.56 -5.58
N GLY A 140 -3.66 -20.81 -5.08
CA GLY A 140 -3.99 -20.86 -3.66
C GLY A 140 -5.29 -20.18 -3.32
N LYS A 141 -5.61 -20.12 -2.02
CA LYS A 141 -6.82 -19.50 -1.53
C LYS A 141 -6.54 -18.07 -1.07
N PHE A 142 -7.35 -17.15 -1.56
CA PHE A 142 -7.36 -15.78 -1.07
C PHE A 142 -7.68 -15.74 0.42
N LYS A 143 -6.96 -14.93 1.16
CA LYS A 143 -7.19 -14.67 2.58
C LYS A 143 -7.26 -13.19 2.82
N ALA A 144 -8.43 -12.71 3.20
CA ALA A 144 -8.60 -11.32 3.61
C ALA A 144 -7.84 -11.04 4.91
N PHE A 145 -7.24 -9.85 5.01
CA PHE A 145 -6.67 -9.40 6.29
C PHE A 145 -7.78 -9.02 7.26
N ALA A 146 -7.61 -9.41 8.53
CA ALA A 146 -8.54 -9.05 9.59
C ALA A 146 -8.57 -7.51 9.76
N VAL A 147 -9.78 -6.99 9.87
CA VAL A 147 -10.05 -5.59 10.21
C VAL A 147 -10.33 -5.52 11.70
N ALA A 148 -9.84 -4.48 12.37
CA ALA A 148 -10.15 -4.25 13.78
C ALA A 148 -11.67 -4.17 13.99
N SER A 149 -12.21 -5.00 14.87
CA SER A 149 -13.64 -5.06 15.19
C SER A 149 -13.97 -4.22 16.42
N ASN A 150 -12.98 -3.97 17.28
CA ASN A 150 -13.13 -3.25 18.53
C ASN A 150 -12.17 -2.06 18.59
N GLU A 151 -12.53 -1.06 19.39
CA GLU A 151 -11.66 0.07 19.69
C GLU A 151 -10.37 -0.43 20.42
N GLY A 152 -9.21 -0.03 19.90
CA GLY A 152 -7.90 -0.45 20.41
C GLY A 152 -7.38 -1.79 19.87
N GLU A 153 -8.15 -2.52 19.08
CA GLU A 153 -7.68 -3.72 18.39
C GLU A 153 -6.72 -3.36 17.26
N PHE A 154 -5.70 -4.20 17.05
CA PHE A 154 -4.73 -4.00 15.98
C PHE A 154 -5.36 -4.29 14.61
N ASP A 155 -5.42 -3.29 13.75
CA ASP A 155 -5.91 -3.44 12.37
C ASP A 155 -4.82 -4.01 11.47
N LEU A 156 -4.88 -5.34 11.26
CA LEU A 156 -3.93 -6.06 10.43
C LEU A 156 -4.01 -5.63 8.96
N ARG A 157 -5.20 -5.29 8.48
CA ARG A 157 -5.42 -4.80 7.13
C ARG A 157 -4.69 -3.48 6.90
N GLN A 158 -4.88 -2.50 7.78
CA GLN A 158 -4.19 -1.21 7.66
C GLN A 158 -2.68 -1.35 7.78
N PHE A 159 -2.20 -2.24 8.64
CA PHE A 159 -0.78 -2.52 8.79
C PHE A 159 -0.17 -3.00 7.47
N TYR A 160 -0.74 -4.02 6.83
CA TYR A 160 -0.21 -4.54 5.55
C TYR A 160 -0.40 -3.56 4.40
N LEU A 161 -1.51 -2.82 4.36
CA LEU A 161 -1.72 -1.77 3.36
C LEU A 161 -0.66 -0.65 3.44
N SER A 162 -0.19 -0.31 4.65
CA SER A 162 0.90 0.66 4.82
C SER A 162 2.22 0.16 4.23
N GLN A 163 2.41 -1.15 4.15
CA GLN A 163 3.55 -1.81 3.50
C GLN A 163 3.32 -2.10 2.00
N LYS A 164 2.23 -1.61 1.43
CA LYS A 164 1.79 -1.87 0.04
C LYS A 164 1.45 -3.33 -0.25
N ILE A 165 1.15 -4.12 0.77
CA ILE A 165 0.70 -5.50 0.63
C ILE A 165 -0.83 -5.48 0.59
N ASP A 166 -1.40 -5.86 -0.54
CA ASP A 166 -2.84 -5.72 -0.77
C ASP A 166 -3.64 -6.92 -0.27
N MET A 167 -3.05 -8.11 -0.32
CA MET A 167 -3.75 -9.35 0.02
C MET A 167 -2.80 -10.41 0.56
N ALA A 168 -3.39 -11.43 1.19
CA ALA A 168 -2.71 -12.67 1.52
C ALA A 168 -3.26 -13.83 0.69
N VAL A 169 -2.41 -14.83 0.43
CA VAL A 169 -2.77 -16.06 -0.28
C VAL A 169 -2.22 -17.25 0.49
N LYS A 170 -3.05 -18.24 0.77
CA LYS A 170 -2.59 -19.52 1.26
C LYS A 170 -2.26 -20.39 0.05
N GLY A 171 -0.95 -20.53 -0.25
CA GLY A 171 -0.49 -21.32 -1.39
C GLY A 171 -0.80 -22.81 -1.22
N GLU A 172 -1.37 -23.41 -2.26
CA GLU A 172 -1.65 -24.84 -2.33
C GLU A 172 -0.73 -25.53 -3.36
N LYS A 173 -0.49 -24.86 -4.48
CA LYS A 173 0.44 -25.30 -5.52
C LYS A 173 1.35 -24.16 -5.89
N CYS A 174 2.63 -24.44 -6.00
CA CYS A 174 3.61 -23.44 -6.37
C CYS A 174 4.52 -24.01 -7.48
N SER A 175 4.82 -23.19 -8.46
CA SER A 175 5.73 -23.53 -9.55
C SER A 175 6.68 -22.37 -9.80
N VAL A 176 7.97 -22.67 -9.94
CA VAL A 176 8.99 -21.69 -10.34
C VAL A 176 8.88 -21.50 -11.85
N LEU A 177 8.68 -20.26 -12.27
CA LEU A 177 8.65 -19.88 -13.68
C LEU A 177 10.02 -19.46 -14.19
N ALA A 178 10.81 -18.80 -13.31
CA ALA A 178 12.19 -18.43 -13.58
C ALA A 178 12.94 -18.40 -12.27
N ASP A 179 14.17 -18.95 -12.29
CA ASP A 179 15.06 -18.86 -11.14
C ASP A 179 15.60 -17.44 -11.02
N GLY A 180 15.57 -16.90 -9.81
CA GLY A 180 16.15 -15.62 -9.50
C GLY A 180 17.66 -15.68 -9.65
N GLY A 181 18.22 -14.93 -10.59
CA GLY A 181 19.64 -14.69 -10.60
C GLY A 181 20.07 -14.05 -9.28
N PHE A 182 21.37 -14.18 -8.92
CA PHE A 182 21.93 -13.61 -7.71
C PHE A 182 21.53 -12.13 -7.57
N SER A 183 20.73 -11.83 -6.56
CA SER A 183 20.28 -10.48 -6.20
C SER A 183 20.95 -10.09 -4.89
N ILE A 184 21.36 -8.83 -4.77
CA ILE A 184 21.89 -8.29 -3.49
C ILE A 184 20.86 -8.44 -2.36
N GLY A 185 19.56 -8.45 -2.68
CA GLY A 185 18.48 -8.71 -1.74
C GLY A 185 18.52 -10.11 -1.12
N SER A 186 18.95 -11.14 -1.86
CA SER A 186 19.06 -12.50 -1.35
C SER A 186 20.13 -12.64 -0.25
N PHE A 187 21.18 -11.82 -0.29
CA PHE A 187 22.25 -11.81 0.71
C PHE A 187 21.83 -11.18 2.05
N CYS A 188 20.91 -10.20 2.03
CA CYS A 188 20.50 -9.48 3.23
C CYS A 188 19.37 -10.15 4.03
N TYR A 189 18.62 -11.09 3.44
CA TYR A 189 17.44 -11.71 4.06
C TYR A 189 17.52 -13.25 4.13
N GLY A 190 18.66 -13.83 3.81
CA GLY A 190 18.90 -15.29 3.74
C GLY A 190 19.41 -15.92 5.04
N GLU A 191 18.90 -15.51 6.23
CA GLU A 191 19.05 -16.22 7.51
C GLU A 191 17.78 -16.21 8.32
#